data_90f0b811f3c28d223a57eb8ada590e9d
#
_entry.id   90f0b811f3c28d223a57eb8ada590e9d
#
_cell.length_a   1.000
_cell.length_b   1.000
_cell.length_c   1.000
_cell.angle_alpha   90.00
_cell.angle_beta   90.00
_cell.angle_gamma   90.00
#
_symmetry.space_group_name_H-M   'P 1'
#
loop_
_entity.id
_entity.type
_entity.pdbx_description
1 polymer ?
#
loop_
_entity_poly.entity_id
_entity_poly.type
_entity_poly.pdbx_seq_one_letter_code
_entity_poly.pdbx_strand_id
1 'polypeptide(L)'
;MILITDIISSPVGHALLQLLLSQKEHEPVRVMVTPYDRLSHEDGFEPVVSSFYDLPSLDRALKGVNTLLISTFNLFTDCRCGYLNLLHEAVAEGVKRIIFISSAGRGDSVSLPMQENRETEMHIQQSGIPYAVFRVNILMENLPFFIGTEQGIYYPAGNGRVWFVSVHDVAEAILPFVTGRFGVENRAYTLSHEITYSFDDIAAKLSQYYSGRVKYESVDLAFYRKTLLRMDIPEDTVDRLCSVAKAIS
;
A
#
# COMPACT_ATOMS: atom_id res chain seq x y z
N MET A 1 -11.06 18.55 -6.63
CA MET A 1 -9.61 18.23 -6.61
C MET A 1 -9.39 16.94 -5.86
N ILE A 2 -8.51 16.09 -6.36
CA ILE A 2 -8.09 14.82 -5.75
C ILE A 2 -6.69 15.02 -5.18
N LEU A 3 -6.44 14.63 -3.92
CA LEU A 3 -5.10 14.56 -3.33
C LEU A 3 -4.68 13.10 -3.19
N ILE A 4 -3.49 12.75 -3.69
CA ILE A 4 -2.84 11.43 -3.52
C ILE A 4 -1.66 11.61 -2.58
N THR A 5 -1.61 10.82 -1.49
CA THR A 5 -0.58 10.99 -0.45
C THR A 5 0.78 10.41 -0.82
N ASP A 6 0.84 9.45 -1.74
CA ASP A 6 2.10 8.81 -2.15
C ASP A 6 1.96 8.11 -3.50
N ILE A 7 2.92 8.36 -4.38
CA ILE A 7 3.08 7.65 -5.66
C ILE A 7 4.48 7.06 -5.82
N ILE A 8 5.40 7.40 -4.94
CA ILE A 8 6.82 6.97 -5.03
C ILE A 8 6.98 5.60 -4.38
N SER A 9 6.50 5.43 -3.15
CA SER A 9 6.57 4.14 -2.45
C SER A 9 5.32 3.28 -2.64
N SER A 10 4.25 3.85 -3.23
CA SER A 10 2.97 3.17 -3.47
C SER A 10 2.77 2.81 -4.95
N PRO A 11 3.01 1.56 -5.36
CA PRO A 11 2.74 1.14 -6.74
C PRO A 11 1.28 1.37 -7.17
N VAL A 12 0.32 1.16 -6.24
CA VAL A 12 -1.10 1.39 -6.51
C VAL A 12 -1.40 2.88 -6.66
N GLY A 13 -0.80 3.73 -5.80
CA GLY A 13 -0.93 5.19 -5.93
C GLY A 13 -0.40 5.70 -7.25
N HIS A 14 0.75 5.18 -7.70
CA HIS A 14 1.32 5.50 -9.01
C HIS A 14 0.40 5.07 -10.17
N ALA A 15 -0.07 3.83 -10.15
CA ALA A 15 -0.97 3.31 -11.19
C ALA A 15 -2.29 4.09 -11.25
N LEU A 16 -2.87 4.46 -10.11
CA LEU A 16 -4.07 5.29 -10.04
C LEU A 16 -3.83 6.69 -10.64
N LEU A 17 -2.70 7.32 -10.35
CA LEU A 17 -2.33 8.59 -10.98
C LEU A 17 -2.27 8.45 -12.50
N GLN A 18 -1.62 7.42 -13.01
CA GLN A 18 -1.53 7.18 -14.45
C GLN A 18 -2.90 6.98 -15.10
N LEU A 19 -3.77 6.19 -14.47
CA LEU A 19 -5.14 5.98 -14.94
C LEU A 19 -5.96 7.27 -14.91
N LEU A 20 -5.81 8.10 -13.88
CA LEU A 20 -6.47 9.40 -13.78
C LEU A 20 -6.04 10.34 -14.93
N LEU A 21 -4.73 10.48 -15.13
CA LEU A 21 -4.18 11.36 -16.16
C LEU A 21 -4.47 10.88 -17.60
N SER A 22 -4.72 9.59 -17.79
CA SER A 22 -5.12 9.04 -19.10
C SER A 22 -6.55 9.36 -19.50
N GLN A 23 -7.40 9.79 -18.57
CA GLN A 23 -8.79 10.16 -18.85
C GLN A 23 -8.86 11.52 -19.54
N LYS A 24 -9.73 11.66 -20.55
CA LYS A 24 -9.92 12.92 -21.29
C LYS A 24 -10.38 14.08 -20.39
N GLU A 25 -11.18 13.75 -19.39
CA GLU A 25 -11.69 14.70 -18.39
C GLU A 25 -11.50 14.09 -17.00
N HIS A 26 -10.75 14.76 -16.15
CA HIS A 26 -10.55 14.39 -14.76
C HIS A 26 -10.51 15.62 -13.86
N GLU A 27 -10.85 15.44 -12.59
CA GLU A 27 -10.61 16.49 -11.60
C GLU A 27 -9.10 16.79 -11.50
N PRO A 28 -8.73 18.05 -11.18
CA PRO A 28 -7.33 18.36 -10.90
C PRO A 28 -6.76 17.41 -9.83
N VAL A 29 -5.57 16.92 -10.07
CA VAL A 29 -4.86 15.99 -9.18
C VAL A 29 -3.71 16.70 -8.53
N ARG A 30 -3.61 16.60 -7.22
CA ARG A 30 -2.48 17.03 -6.40
C ARG A 30 -1.81 15.79 -5.81
N VAL A 31 -0.47 15.81 -5.72
CA VAL A 31 0.31 14.70 -5.17
C VAL A 31 1.23 15.24 -4.09
N MET A 32 1.18 14.62 -2.91
CA MET A 32 2.16 14.90 -1.86
C MET A 32 3.51 14.34 -2.27
N VAL A 33 4.53 15.17 -2.15
CA VAL A 33 5.92 14.85 -2.49
C VAL A 33 6.84 15.29 -1.36
N THR A 34 8.03 14.69 -1.29
CA THR A 34 9.10 15.15 -0.42
C THR A 34 9.97 16.22 -1.12
N PRO A 35 10.78 16.99 -0.40
CA PRO A 35 11.71 17.94 -1.03
C PRO A 35 12.77 17.30 -1.94
N TYR A 36 12.91 15.98 -1.87
CA TYR A 36 13.90 15.21 -2.65
C TYR A 36 13.32 14.62 -3.94
N ASP A 37 11.99 14.62 -4.10
CA ASP A 37 11.31 14.10 -5.27
C ASP A 37 11.42 15.10 -6.43
N ARG A 38 11.89 14.64 -7.59
CA ARG A 38 12.06 15.47 -8.79
C ARG A 38 10.83 15.40 -9.68
N LEU A 39 9.69 15.83 -9.15
CA LEU A 39 8.42 15.88 -9.87
C LEU A 39 8.04 17.34 -10.16
N SER A 40 7.37 17.59 -11.27
CA SER A 40 6.99 18.92 -11.72
C SER A 40 5.53 18.98 -12.19
N HIS A 41 5.00 20.18 -12.37
CA HIS A 41 3.67 20.41 -12.96
C HIS A 41 3.57 19.92 -14.43
N GLU A 42 4.69 19.74 -15.12
CA GLU A 42 4.72 19.21 -16.49
C GLU A 42 4.31 17.73 -16.55
N ASP A 43 4.34 17.02 -15.41
CA ASP A 43 3.87 15.64 -15.31
C ASP A 43 2.32 15.51 -15.30
N GLY A 44 1.59 16.63 -15.42
CA GLY A 44 0.12 16.63 -15.54
C GLY A 44 -0.64 16.69 -14.21
N PHE A 45 0.05 16.89 -13.08
CA PHE A 45 -0.52 17.05 -11.75
C PHE A 45 0.17 18.18 -10.97
N GLU A 46 -0.38 18.58 -9.83
CA GLU A 46 0.19 19.58 -8.93
C GLU A 46 1.01 18.88 -7.82
N PRO A 47 2.36 18.90 -7.86
CA PRO A 47 3.16 18.41 -6.75
C PRO A 47 3.10 19.41 -5.58
N VAL A 48 2.89 18.91 -4.36
CA VAL A 48 2.91 19.71 -3.15
C VAL A 48 3.88 19.09 -2.13
N VAL A 49 4.90 19.85 -1.76
CA VAL A 49 5.82 19.42 -0.71
C VAL A 49 5.10 19.43 0.63
N SER A 50 4.93 18.25 1.21
CA SER A 50 4.21 18.09 2.48
C SER A 50 4.75 16.89 3.26
N SER A 51 4.55 16.94 4.57
CA SER A 51 4.88 15.85 5.51
C SER A 51 3.70 15.61 6.45
N PHE A 52 3.45 14.36 6.78
CA PHE A 52 2.45 13.98 7.77
C PHE A 52 2.71 14.55 9.18
N TYR A 53 3.92 15.04 9.43
CA TYR A 53 4.35 15.59 10.73
C TYR A 53 4.49 17.12 10.72
N ASP A 54 4.16 17.78 9.60
CA ASP A 54 4.17 19.24 9.46
C ASP A 54 2.76 19.74 9.13
N LEU A 55 1.99 20.10 10.17
CA LEU A 55 0.60 20.55 10.05
C LEU A 55 0.42 21.72 9.06
N PRO A 56 1.26 22.77 9.07
CA PRO A 56 1.16 23.82 8.04
C PRO A 56 1.32 23.33 6.61
N SER A 57 2.10 22.27 6.38
CA SER A 57 2.24 21.69 5.05
C SER A 57 1.04 20.84 4.65
N LEU A 58 0.41 20.14 5.63
CA LEU A 58 -0.83 19.40 5.42
C LEU A 58 -2.00 20.33 5.09
N ASP A 59 -2.14 21.43 5.82
CA ASP A 59 -3.13 22.48 5.54
C ASP A 59 -3.05 22.94 4.07
N ARG A 60 -1.84 23.31 3.61
CA ARG A 60 -1.62 23.70 2.21
C ARG A 60 -1.95 22.57 1.23
N ALA A 61 -1.58 21.33 1.56
CA ALA A 61 -1.81 20.19 0.68
C ALA A 61 -3.30 19.85 0.54
N LEU A 62 -4.07 20.00 1.60
CA LEU A 62 -5.50 19.65 1.66
C LEU A 62 -6.43 20.76 1.19
N LYS A 63 -5.93 21.98 1.02
CA LYS A 63 -6.75 23.12 0.62
C LYS A 63 -7.48 22.88 -0.71
N GLY A 64 -8.81 22.92 -0.66
CA GLY A 64 -9.68 22.70 -1.83
C GLY A 64 -9.78 21.23 -2.28
N VAL A 65 -9.31 20.29 -1.49
CA VAL A 65 -9.40 18.86 -1.78
C VAL A 65 -10.80 18.33 -1.49
N ASN A 66 -11.40 17.66 -2.47
CA ASN A 66 -12.68 16.94 -2.31
C ASN A 66 -12.46 15.46 -1.99
N THR A 67 -11.48 14.83 -2.67
CA THR A 67 -11.17 13.41 -2.51
C THR A 67 -9.75 13.25 -2.00
N LEU A 68 -9.60 12.61 -0.85
CA LEU A 68 -8.31 12.25 -0.29
C LEU A 68 -8.06 10.76 -0.53
N LEU A 69 -7.04 10.43 -1.33
CA LEU A 69 -6.55 9.06 -1.52
C LEU A 69 -5.32 8.85 -0.63
N ILE A 70 -5.48 8.03 0.40
CA ILE A 70 -4.40 7.59 1.28
C ILE A 70 -3.83 6.30 0.69
N SER A 71 -2.68 6.41 0.03
CA SER A 71 -2.02 5.34 -0.72
C SER A 71 -0.66 4.95 -0.17
N THR A 72 -0.23 5.53 0.93
CA THR A 72 1.10 5.32 1.50
C THR A 72 1.31 3.86 1.90
N PHE A 73 2.44 3.32 1.48
CA PHE A 73 2.84 1.95 1.79
C PHE A 73 3.58 1.89 3.13
N ASN A 74 2.97 1.27 4.14
CA ASN A 74 3.48 1.27 5.52
C ASN A 74 4.28 0.02 5.93
N LEU A 75 4.76 -0.78 4.96
CA LEU A 75 5.51 -1.99 5.29
C LEU A 75 6.81 -1.70 6.05
N PHE A 76 7.47 -0.58 5.74
CA PHE A 76 8.78 -0.23 6.28
C PHE A 76 8.74 0.80 7.42
N THR A 77 7.62 1.48 7.61
CA THR A 77 7.51 2.59 8.57
C THR A 77 6.12 2.62 9.20
N ASP A 78 6.06 2.89 10.51
CA ASP A 78 4.80 3.17 11.18
C ASP A 78 4.32 4.59 10.83
N CYS A 79 3.17 4.67 10.17
CA CYS A 79 2.57 5.93 9.74
C CYS A 79 1.37 6.39 10.61
N ARG A 80 1.04 5.69 11.71
CA ARG A 80 -0.18 5.94 12.50
C ARG A 80 -0.32 7.39 12.98
N CYS A 81 0.71 7.93 13.60
CA CYS A 81 0.69 9.32 14.07
C CYS A 81 0.53 10.31 12.92
N GLY A 82 1.19 10.05 11.81
CA GLY A 82 1.06 10.88 10.61
C GLY A 82 -0.33 10.85 10.00
N TYR A 83 -0.97 9.68 9.99
CA TYR A 83 -2.35 9.56 9.50
C TYR A 83 -3.35 10.27 10.40
N LEU A 84 -3.15 10.30 11.71
CA LEU A 84 -3.98 11.09 12.63
C LEU A 84 -3.92 12.57 12.30
N ASN A 85 -2.73 13.12 12.08
CA ASN A 85 -2.55 14.51 11.67
C ASN A 85 -3.26 14.79 10.34
N LEU A 86 -3.04 13.92 9.34
CA LEU A 86 -3.67 14.02 8.02
C LEU A 86 -5.21 14.03 8.13
N LEU A 87 -5.79 13.14 8.94
CA LEU A 87 -7.23 13.05 9.12
C LEU A 87 -7.80 14.27 9.85
N HIS A 88 -7.09 14.77 10.88
CA HIS A 88 -7.47 16.00 11.57
C HIS A 88 -7.55 17.20 10.61
N GLU A 89 -6.52 17.40 9.80
CA GLU A 89 -6.49 18.47 8.80
C GLU A 89 -7.53 18.23 7.68
N ALA A 90 -7.77 16.99 7.28
CA ALA A 90 -8.80 16.66 6.30
C ALA A 90 -10.21 17.03 6.76
N VAL A 91 -10.49 16.85 8.05
CA VAL A 91 -11.76 17.31 8.66
C VAL A 91 -11.84 18.84 8.66
N ALA A 92 -10.76 19.52 9.07
CA ALA A 92 -10.71 20.98 9.13
C ALA A 92 -10.90 21.63 7.76
N GLU A 93 -10.27 21.08 6.71
CA GLU A 93 -10.35 21.55 5.33
C GLU A 93 -11.64 21.09 4.59
N GLY A 94 -12.47 20.30 5.26
CA GLY A 94 -13.77 19.89 4.75
C GLY A 94 -13.70 18.93 3.55
N VAL A 95 -12.72 18.01 3.55
CA VAL A 95 -12.63 16.90 2.59
C VAL A 95 -13.96 16.14 2.53
N LYS A 96 -14.42 15.78 1.33
CA LYS A 96 -15.75 15.20 1.11
C LYS A 96 -15.76 13.68 1.14
N ARG A 97 -14.63 13.03 0.83
CA ARG A 97 -14.48 11.57 0.88
C ARG A 97 -13.03 11.15 1.03
N ILE A 98 -12.85 10.02 1.70
CA ILE A 98 -11.56 9.36 1.88
C ILE A 98 -11.59 8.01 1.17
N ILE A 99 -10.55 7.75 0.39
CA ILE A 99 -10.24 6.43 -0.17
C ILE A 99 -8.96 5.97 0.50
N PHE A 100 -9.00 4.83 1.19
CA PHE A 100 -7.83 4.31 1.90
C PHE A 100 -7.43 2.94 1.36
N ILE A 101 -6.16 2.81 0.95
CA ILE A 101 -5.55 1.54 0.56
C ILE A 101 -4.97 0.88 1.80
N SER A 102 -5.69 -0.11 2.29
CA SER A 102 -5.35 -0.90 3.47
C SER A 102 -4.83 -2.28 3.06
N SER A 103 -4.38 -3.08 4.02
CA SER A 103 -3.93 -4.45 3.77
C SER A 103 -4.99 -5.48 4.16
N ALA A 104 -5.18 -6.48 3.30
CA ALA A 104 -5.96 -7.66 3.62
C ALA A 104 -5.17 -8.58 4.57
N GLY A 105 -5.90 -9.47 5.27
CA GLY A 105 -5.34 -10.49 6.12
C GLY A 105 -6.22 -11.72 6.15
N ARG A 106 -5.66 -12.82 6.61
CA ARG A 106 -6.37 -14.10 6.73
C ARG A 106 -6.76 -14.36 8.18
N GLY A 107 -8.07 -14.33 8.46
CA GLY A 107 -8.59 -14.69 9.80
C GLY A 107 -7.94 -13.86 10.92
N ASP A 108 -7.51 -14.58 11.98
CA ASP A 108 -6.89 -13.96 13.17
C ASP A 108 -5.38 -13.71 13.02
N SER A 109 -4.77 -14.13 11.90
CA SER A 109 -3.36 -13.88 11.61
C SER A 109 -3.15 -12.44 11.17
N VAL A 110 -2.67 -11.60 12.07
CA VAL A 110 -2.53 -10.16 11.84
C VAL A 110 -1.06 -9.76 12.00
N SER A 111 -0.45 -9.26 10.92
CA SER A 111 0.88 -8.66 10.97
C SER A 111 0.85 -7.26 11.57
N LEU A 112 2.02 -6.73 11.99
CA LEU A 112 2.12 -5.36 12.52
C LEU A 112 1.57 -4.32 11.55
N PRO A 113 1.94 -4.30 10.23
CA PRO A 113 1.37 -3.35 9.29
C PRO A 113 -0.16 -3.47 9.15
N MET A 114 -0.70 -4.68 9.26
CA MET A 114 -2.15 -4.89 9.21
C MET A 114 -2.87 -4.34 10.45
N GLN A 115 -2.29 -4.50 11.65
CA GLN A 115 -2.84 -3.92 12.88
C GLN A 115 -2.90 -2.40 12.77
N GLU A 116 -1.83 -1.76 12.33
CA GLU A 116 -1.74 -0.32 12.13
C GLU A 116 -2.77 0.18 11.10
N ASN A 117 -2.95 -0.56 10.01
CA ASN A 117 -3.98 -0.24 9.04
C ASN A 117 -5.39 -0.35 9.65
N ARG A 118 -5.66 -1.34 10.51
CA ARG A 118 -6.96 -1.44 11.21
C ARG A 118 -7.20 -0.27 12.15
N GLU A 119 -6.17 0.18 12.87
CA GLU A 119 -6.24 1.39 13.70
C GLU A 119 -6.54 2.63 12.84
N THR A 120 -5.88 2.76 11.69
CA THR A 120 -6.14 3.84 10.72
C THR A 120 -7.58 3.78 10.17
N GLU A 121 -8.08 2.58 9.84
CA GLU A 121 -9.48 2.39 9.42
C GLU A 121 -10.47 2.88 10.51
N MET A 122 -10.20 2.59 11.79
CA MET A 122 -11.03 3.08 12.89
C MET A 122 -11.01 4.62 12.99
N HIS A 123 -9.83 5.25 12.82
CA HIS A 123 -9.73 6.71 12.84
C HIS A 123 -10.44 7.36 11.65
N ILE A 124 -10.36 6.75 10.46
CA ILE A 124 -11.12 7.20 9.29
C ILE A 124 -12.61 7.14 9.59
N GLN A 125 -13.10 6.06 10.17
CA GLN A 125 -14.51 5.93 10.57
C GLN A 125 -14.93 7.00 11.60
N GLN A 126 -14.07 7.27 12.56
CA GLN A 126 -14.31 8.28 13.61
C GLN A 126 -14.27 9.72 13.09
N SER A 127 -13.59 9.97 11.97
CA SER A 127 -13.50 11.30 11.36
C SER A 127 -14.86 11.85 10.89
N GLY A 128 -15.83 10.98 10.65
CA GLY A 128 -17.14 11.34 10.10
C GLY A 128 -17.12 11.68 8.60
N ILE A 129 -15.96 11.68 7.94
CA ILE A 129 -15.85 11.87 6.49
C ILE A 129 -16.30 10.59 5.79
N PRO A 130 -17.19 10.67 4.77
CA PRO A 130 -17.54 9.50 3.94
C PRO A 130 -16.31 8.79 3.37
N TYR A 131 -16.28 7.45 3.42
CA TYR A 131 -15.08 6.70 3.06
C TYR A 131 -15.35 5.38 2.33
N ALA A 132 -14.33 4.91 1.62
CA ALA A 132 -14.17 3.52 1.19
C ALA A 132 -12.75 3.03 1.53
N VAL A 133 -12.66 1.86 2.14
CA VAL A 133 -11.40 1.20 2.46
C VAL A 133 -11.20 0.02 1.52
N PHE A 134 -10.04 -0.08 0.90
CA PHE A 134 -9.66 -1.20 0.04
C PHE A 134 -8.56 -2.01 0.70
N ARG A 135 -8.92 -3.17 1.24
CA ARG A 135 -8.01 -4.14 1.83
C ARG A 135 -7.40 -4.98 0.73
N VAL A 136 -6.16 -4.69 0.39
CA VAL A 136 -5.43 -5.28 -0.73
C VAL A 136 -4.59 -6.46 -0.23
N ASN A 137 -4.64 -7.59 -0.91
CA ASN A 137 -3.76 -8.73 -0.69
C ASN A 137 -2.36 -8.45 -1.28
N ILE A 138 -1.47 -9.44 -1.25
CA ILE A 138 -0.09 -9.28 -1.72
C ILE A 138 -0.08 -8.91 -3.20
N LEU A 139 0.57 -7.81 -3.54
CA LEU A 139 0.73 -7.39 -4.93
C LEU A 139 1.67 -8.36 -5.67
N MET A 140 1.31 -8.76 -6.88
CA MET A 140 2.16 -9.61 -7.72
C MET A 140 3.53 -8.97 -8.00
N GLU A 141 3.55 -7.65 -8.09
CA GLU A 141 4.75 -6.84 -8.32
C GLU A 141 5.73 -6.90 -7.14
N ASN A 142 5.29 -7.40 -5.98
CA ASN A 142 6.18 -7.64 -4.84
C ASN A 142 6.90 -9.00 -4.91
N LEU A 143 6.58 -9.88 -5.87
CA LEU A 143 7.26 -11.18 -6.03
C LEU A 143 8.79 -11.08 -6.11
N PRO A 144 9.40 -10.10 -6.81
CA PRO A 144 10.85 -9.97 -6.85
C PRO A 144 11.52 -9.83 -5.48
N PHE A 145 10.81 -9.27 -4.47
CA PHE A 145 11.35 -9.13 -3.12
C PHE A 145 11.53 -10.48 -2.38
N PHE A 146 10.85 -11.53 -2.83
CA PHE A 146 10.98 -12.86 -2.25
C PHE A 146 12.08 -13.70 -2.91
N ILE A 147 12.61 -13.26 -4.08
CA ILE A 147 13.58 -14.00 -4.86
C ILE A 147 14.99 -13.55 -4.51
N GLY A 148 15.79 -14.47 -3.96
CA GLY A 148 17.20 -14.22 -3.67
C GLY A 148 18.09 -14.24 -4.92
N THR A 149 19.36 -13.89 -4.74
CA THR A 149 20.36 -13.78 -5.83
C THR A 149 20.66 -15.11 -6.56
N GLU A 150 20.40 -16.24 -5.92
CA GLU A 150 20.61 -17.58 -6.47
C GLU A 150 19.37 -18.19 -7.11
N GLN A 151 18.40 -17.36 -7.52
CA GLN A 151 17.10 -17.79 -8.04
C GLN A 151 16.34 -18.71 -7.07
N GLY A 152 16.54 -18.53 -5.77
CA GLY A 152 15.85 -19.23 -4.71
C GLY A 152 14.90 -18.30 -3.93
N ILE A 153 13.82 -18.86 -3.41
CA ILE A 153 12.93 -18.18 -2.47
C ILE A 153 13.24 -18.71 -1.07
N TYR A 154 13.86 -17.89 -0.23
CA TYR A 154 14.21 -18.22 1.15
C TYR A 154 13.31 -17.42 2.09
N TYR A 155 12.15 -17.97 2.41
CA TYR A 155 11.13 -17.23 3.14
C TYR A 155 10.43 -18.12 4.18
N PRO A 156 10.18 -17.65 5.42
CA PRO A 156 9.66 -18.48 6.50
C PRO A 156 8.13 -18.61 6.44
N ALA A 157 7.59 -19.04 5.32
CA ALA A 157 6.15 -19.22 5.14
C ALA A 157 5.66 -20.66 5.34
N GLY A 158 6.56 -21.66 5.55
CA GLY A 158 6.14 -23.04 5.67
C GLY A 158 5.30 -23.48 4.48
N ASN A 159 4.12 -24.03 4.76
CA ASN A 159 3.11 -24.39 3.78
C ASN A 159 2.03 -23.29 3.59
N GLY A 160 2.30 -22.09 4.07
CA GLY A 160 1.39 -20.95 3.99
C GLY A 160 1.00 -20.63 2.54
N ARG A 161 -0.22 -20.20 2.38
CA ARG A 161 -0.77 -19.84 1.07
C ARG A 161 -1.21 -18.40 1.06
N VAL A 162 -0.94 -17.69 -0.03
CA VAL A 162 -1.22 -16.28 -0.20
C VAL A 162 -2.10 -16.04 -1.43
N TRP A 163 -2.89 -14.97 -1.36
CA TRP A 163 -3.58 -14.42 -2.52
C TRP A 163 -2.74 -13.31 -3.11
N PHE A 164 -2.59 -13.32 -4.42
CA PHE A 164 -1.97 -12.24 -5.15
C PHE A 164 -3.02 -11.44 -5.91
N VAL A 165 -2.74 -10.17 -6.12
CA VAL A 165 -3.55 -9.29 -6.97
C VAL A 165 -2.58 -8.36 -7.73
N SER A 166 -2.92 -8.00 -8.97
CA SER A 166 -2.07 -7.07 -9.72
C SER A 166 -2.32 -5.63 -9.29
N VAL A 167 -1.28 -4.79 -9.35
CA VAL A 167 -1.40 -3.34 -9.11
C VAL A 167 -2.42 -2.71 -10.05
N HIS A 168 -2.45 -3.16 -11.31
CA HIS A 168 -3.37 -2.63 -12.32
C HIS A 168 -4.82 -2.93 -11.97
N ASP A 169 -5.15 -4.18 -11.63
CA ASP A 169 -6.52 -4.58 -11.27
C ASP A 169 -7.01 -3.84 -10.01
N VAL A 170 -6.10 -3.65 -9.03
CA VAL A 170 -6.40 -2.87 -7.83
C VAL A 170 -6.70 -1.41 -8.19
N ALA A 171 -5.87 -0.80 -9.04
CA ALA A 171 -6.04 0.58 -9.45
C ALA A 171 -7.34 0.78 -10.25
N GLU A 172 -7.66 -0.12 -11.19
CA GLU A 172 -8.92 -0.10 -11.94
C GLU A 172 -10.14 -0.25 -11.03
N ALA A 173 -10.09 -1.15 -10.04
CA ALA A 173 -11.18 -1.34 -9.09
C ALA A 173 -11.42 -0.11 -8.19
N ILE A 174 -10.37 0.64 -7.83
CA ILE A 174 -10.44 1.82 -6.95
C ILE A 174 -10.81 3.09 -7.73
N LEU A 175 -10.41 3.21 -8.99
CA LEU A 175 -10.58 4.41 -9.81
C LEU A 175 -12.01 4.99 -9.82
N PRO A 176 -13.09 4.20 -9.94
CA PRO A 176 -14.47 4.74 -9.92
C PRO A 176 -14.83 5.44 -8.60
N PHE A 177 -14.24 5.03 -7.49
CA PHE A 177 -14.46 5.66 -6.17
C PHE A 177 -13.64 6.95 -6.05
N VAL A 178 -12.42 6.97 -6.54
CA VAL A 178 -11.55 8.15 -6.54
C VAL A 178 -12.16 9.25 -7.40
N THR A 179 -12.68 8.90 -8.58
CA THR A 179 -13.33 9.87 -9.51
C THR A 179 -14.76 10.24 -9.08
N GLY A 180 -15.32 9.56 -8.08
CA GLY A 180 -16.70 9.79 -7.64
C GLY A 180 -17.77 9.24 -8.58
N ARG A 181 -17.39 8.40 -9.55
CA ARG A 181 -18.38 7.66 -10.36
C ARG A 181 -19.19 6.68 -9.48
N PHE A 182 -18.52 6.09 -8.47
CA PHE A 182 -19.18 5.33 -7.42
C PHE A 182 -19.17 6.12 -6.13
N GLY A 183 -20.31 6.10 -5.43
CA GLY A 183 -20.40 6.65 -4.07
C GLY A 183 -19.62 5.80 -3.08
N VAL A 184 -19.16 6.41 -2.01
CA VAL A 184 -18.55 5.69 -0.88
C VAL A 184 -19.65 5.26 0.10
N GLU A 185 -19.58 4.02 0.58
CA GLU A 185 -20.63 3.41 1.40
C GLU A 185 -20.20 3.21 2.85
N ASN A 186 -19.15 3.89 3.29
CA ASN A 186 -18.58 3.78 4.64
C ASN A 186 -18.25 2.34 5.05
N ARG A 187 -17.63 1.60 4.13
CA ARG A 187 -17.25 0.20 4.35
C ARG A 187 -15.90 -0.15 3.76
N ALA A 188 -15.41 -1.34 4.15
CA ALA A 188 -14.21 -1.94 3.60
C ALA A 188 -14.55 -2.99 2.54
N TYR A 189 -13.77 -3.00 1.45
CA TYR A 189 -13.79 -3.98 0.37
C TYR A 189 -12.48 -4.77 0.41
N THR A 190 -12.52 -6.08 0.21
CA THR A 190 -11.31 -6.88 0.06
C THR A 190 -11.05 -7.14 -1.41
N LEU A 191 -9.86 -6.76 -1.88
CA LEU A 191 -9.41 -7.01 -3.25
C LEU A 191 -8.46 -8.21 -3.23
N SER A 192 -8.85 -9.26 -3.95
CA SER A 192 -8.17 -10.54 -3.93
C SER A 192 -8.44 -11.32 -5.22
N HIS A 193 -7.54 -12.22 -5.56
CA HIS A 193 -7.81 -13.26 -6.56
C HIS A 193 -8.53 -14.46 -5.92
N GLU A 194 -9.20 -15.28 -6.72
CA GLU A 194 -9.89 -16.48 -6.23
C GLU A 194 -8.93 -17.61 -5.81
N ILE A 195 -7.76 -17.67 -6.44
CA ILE A 195 -6.79 -18.74 -6.26
C ILE A 195 -5.69 -18.30 -5.29
N THR A 196 -5.35 -19.18 -4.33
CA THR A 196 -4.20 -19.03 -3.47
C THR A 196 -3.01 -19.81 -4.00
N TYR A 197 -1.80 -19.34 -3.71
CA TYR A 197 -0.54 -19.97 -4.06
C TYR A 197 0.31 -20.21 -2.82
N SER A 198 0.93 -21.39 -2.71
CA SER A 198 2.05 -21.62 -1.82
C SER A 198 3.34 -21.06 -2.44
N PHE A 199 4.38 -20.92 -1.66
CA PHE A 199 5.67 -20.48 -2.20
C PHE A 199 6.31 -21.55 -3.10
N ASP A 200 5.97 -22.85 -2.93
CA ASP A 200 6.32 -23.90 -3.90
C ASP A 200 5.61 -23.71 -5.24
N ASP A 201 4.30 -23.37 -5.22
CA ASP A 201 3.54 -23.08 -6.45
C ASP A 201 4.16 -21.89 -7.20
N ILE A 202 4.58 -20.85 -6.45
CA ILE A 202 5.24 -19.67 -7.00
C ILE A 202 6.58 -20.06 -7.63
N ALA A 203 7.41 -20.80 -6.91
CA ALA A 203 8.72 -21.27 -7.42
C ALA A 203 8.57 -22.11 -8.68
N ALA A 204 7.58 -23.01 -8.71
CA ALA A 204 7.28 -23.82 -9.89
C ALA A 204 6.84 -22.98 -11.10
N LYS A 205 6.01 -21.96 -10.90
CA LYS A 205 5.59 -21.04 -11.96
C LYS A 205 6.76 -20.21 -12.47
N LEU A 206 7.56 -19.63 -11.58
CA LEU A 206 8.73 -18.82 -11.95
C LEU A 206 9.77 -19.65 -12.73
N SER A 207 9.96 -20.93 -12.39
CA SER A 207 10.85 -21.82 -13.11
C SER A 207 10.52 -22.00 -14.60
N GLN A 208 9.28 -21.65 -15.02
CA GLN A 208 8.89 -21.69 -16.43
C GLN A 208 9.44 -20.49 -17.23
N TYR A 209 9.79 -19.41 -16.56
CA TYR A 209 10.25 -18.15 -17.18
C TYR A 209 11.76 -17.92 -17.03
N TYR A 210 12.38 -18.50 -16.01
CA TYR A 210 13.83 -18.40 -15.79
C TYR A 210 14.55 -19.59 -16.43
N SER A 211 15.75 -19.35 -16.94
CA SER A 211 16.61 -20.39 -17.54
C SER A 211 17.15 -21.43 -16.54
N GLY A 212 16.76 -21.35 -15.28
CA GLY A 212 17.09 -22.28 -14.19
C GLY A 212 15.86 -22.60 -13.34
N ARG A 213 15.96 -23.67 -12.55
CA ARG A 213 14.90 -24.06 -11.62
C ARG A 213 14.91 -23.14 -10.40
N VAL A 214 13.88 -22.33 -10.23
CA VAL A 214 13.62 -21.62 -8.98
C VAL A 214 13.16 -22.63 -7.92
N LYS A 215 13.72 -22.56 -6.71
CA LYS A 215 13.36 -23.43 -5.59
C LYS A 215 12.82 -22.58 -4.45
N TYR A 216 11.85 -23.09 -3.74
CA TYR A 216 11.45 -22.56 -2.43
C TYR A 216 12.11 -23.38 -1.32
N GLU A 217 12.64 -22.70 -0.33
CA GLU A 217 13.14 -23.28 0.90
C GLU A 217 12.53 -22.50 2.07
N SER A 218 11.71 -23.19 2.87
CA SER A 218 11.17 -22.61 4.09
C SER A 218 12.26 -22.50 5.13
N VAL A 219 12.72 -21.29 5.40
CA VAL A 219 13.72 -21.04 6.44
C VAL A 219 13.06 -20.83 7.79
N ASP A 220 13.83 -21.03 8.87
CA ASP A 220 13.40 -20.66 10.21
C ASP A 220 13.27 -19.14 10.37
N LEU A 221 12.25 -18.68 11.13
CA LEU A 221 11.99 -17.24 11.32
C LEU A 221 13.17 -16.53 12.01
N ALA A 222 13.85 -17.19 12.94
CA ALA A 222 15.01 -16.61 13.61
C ALA A 222 16.21 -16.48 12.66
N PHE A 223 16.38 -17.44 11.75
CA PHE A 223 17.37 -17.35 10.68
C PHE A 223 17.05 -16.20 9.72
N TYR A 224 15.80 -16.06 9.30
CA TYR A 224 15.33 -14.98 8.44
C TYR A 224 15.59 -13.61 9.09
N ARG A 225 15.18 -13.44 10.36
CA ARG A 225 15.44 -12.22 11.14
C ARG A 225 16.93 -11.87 11.19
N LYS A 226 17.77 -12.85 11.52
CA LYS A 226 19.23 -12.66 11.58
C LYS A 226 19.82 -12.25 10.23
N THR A 227 19.30 -12.82 9.14
CA THR A 227 19.74 -12.48 7.78
C THR A 227 19.40 -11.03 7.44
N LEU A 228 18.19 -10.58 7.71
CA LEU A 228 17.76 -9.19 7.47
C LEU A 228 18.61 -8.19 8.28
N LEU A 229 18.89 -8.49 9.56
CA LEU A 229 19.77 -7.64 10.38
C LEU A 229 21.20 -7.57 9.85
N ARG A 230 21.73 -8.64 9.24
CA ARG A 230 23.05 -8.63 8.60
C ARG A 230 23.10 -7.83 7.29
N MET A 231 21.95 -7.55 6.70
CA MET A 231 21.79 -6.66 5.53
C MET A 231 21.63 -5.20 5.92
N ASP A 232 21.92 -4.85 7.19
CA ASP A 232 21.78 -3.52 7.77
C ASP A 232 20.36 -2.91 7.66
N ILE A 233 19.35 -3.79 7.61
CA ILE A 233 17.94 -3.35 7.66
C ILE A 233 17.63 -2.94 9.10
N PRO A 234 16.99 -1.76 9.32
CA PRO A 234 16.61 -1.30 10.66
C PRO A 234 15.76 -2.33 11.41
N GLU A 235 15.98 -2.48 12.72
CA GLU A 235 15.37 -3.53 13.53
C GLU A 235 13.84 -3.47 13.56
N ASP A 236 13.26 -2.28 13.62
CA ASP A 236 11.81 -2.06 13.51
C ASP A 236 11.24 -2.58 12.18
N THR A 237 11.94 -2.32 11.08
CA THR A 237 11.58 -2.85 9.75
C THR A 237 11.70 -4.38 9.71
N VAL A 238 12.76 -4.93 10.32
CA VAL A 238 12.94 -6.40 10.43
C VAL A 238 11.78 -7.03 11.21
N ASP A 239 11.36 -6.43 12.32
CA ASP A 239 10.25 -6.94 13.13
C ASP A 239 8.92 -6.90 12.34
N ARG A 240 8.71 -5.86 11.54
CA ARG A 240 7.56 -5.75 10.64
C ARG A 240 7.57 -6.85 9.57
N LEU A 241 8.69 -7.05 8.88
CA LEU A 241 8.84 -8.11 7.87
C LEU A 241 8.65 -9.51 8.47
N CYS A 242 9.21 -9.76 9.66
CA CYS A 242 9.03 -11.02 10.39
C CYS A 242 7.55 -11.24 10.79
N SER A 243 6.84 -10.18 11.19
CA SER A 243 5.42 -10.27 11.51
C SER A 243 4.56 -10.63 10.30
N VAL A 244 4.91 -10.10 9.12
CA VAL A 244 4.24 -10.46 7.85
C VAL A 244 4.50 -11.93 7.51
N ALA A 245 5.74 -12.39 7.60
CA ALA A 245 6.10 -13.77 7.34
C ALA A 245 5.34 -14.74 8.26
N LYS A 246 5.28 -14.43 9.55
CA LYS A 246 4.53 -15.21 10.56
C LYS A 246 3.02 -15.24 10.28
N ALA A 247 2.46 -14.15 9.73
CA ALA A 247 1.03 -14.10 9.39
C ALA A 247 0.68 -14.94 8.15
N ILE A 248 1.67 -15.31 7.33
CA ILE A 248 1.52 -16.16 6.16
C ILE A 248 1.68 -17.64 6.52
N SER A 249 2.62 -17.98 7.44
CA SER A 249 2.90 -19.36 7.88
C SER A 249 1.75 -19.94 8.70
#